data_f41fb9c3a809b684ac48cea152da2cc4
#
_entry.id   f41fb9c3a809b684ac48cea152da2cc4
#
_cell.length_a   1.000
_cell.length_b   1.000
_cell.length_c   1.000
_cell.angle_alpha   90.00
_cell.angle_beta   90.00
_cell.angle_gamma   90.00
#
_symmetry.space_group_name_H-M   'P 1'
#
loop_
_entity.id
_entity.type
_entity.pdbx_description
1 polymer ?
#
loop_
_entity_poly.entity_id
_entity_poly.type
_entity_poly.pdbx_seq_one_letter_code
_entity_poly.pdbx_strand_id
1 'polypeptide(L)'
;MNRQLSGENATFMDRLKAAVNSFGLPRLIIAGFLLLLFIAAPFVGADFATQITNTLNRFSWNAILVLAMVPMIHSGCGLNFGLPLGIISGLLGATLSIEFGFTGAMSFVMAIVIATPFALILGAGYGWLLNKIKGGEMMIATYVGFSSVSFMCMMWLLLPYKKPEMVWGFSGSGLRTTISLEGFYDRVLADILSIDLNRFGINLVIPTGSLIFFAILAFLMWAFLHTKTGTAMTAVGSNPSFAKAAGVSIDKMRLISVVLSTWLGAVGILVYEQGFGFIQIYTAPLKMAFPAVAAILIGGASVNKASIANVIIGTFLYQGLVTMTPTVINSLIHLDISEIIRIIVSNGMIVYALTRKMGGKK
;
A
#
# COMPACT_ATOMS: atom_id res chain seq x y z
N MET A 1 1.41 24.03 28.85
CA MET A 1 2.53 24.87 29.35
C MET A 1 3.83 24.05 29.21
N ASN A 2 4.45 24.06 28.04
CA ASN A 2 5.82 23.59 27.82
C ASN A 2 6.40 24.45 26.70
N ARG A 3 6.97 25.58 27.12
CA ARG A 3 7.73 26.50 26.28
C ARG A 3 9.19 26.05 26.23
N GLN A 4 9.73 26.02 25.03
CA GLN A 4 11.10 26.39 24.67
C GLN A 4 12.26 25.89 25.56
N LEU A 5 12.98 24.90 25.05
CA LEU A 5 14.42 24.81 25.23
C LEU A 5 15.06 24.89 23.83
N SER A 6 15.08 26.10 23.27
CA SER A 6 16.01 26.51 22.23
C SER A 6 17.17 27.20 22.95
N GLY A 7 18.20 26.45 23.24
CA GLY A 7 19.42 26.94 23.89
C GLY A 7 20.62 26.12 23.44
N GLU A 8 21.67 26.78 23.05
CA GLU A 8 22.92 26.33 22.44
C GLU A 8 23.74 25.26 23.20
N ASN A 9 23.20 24.67 24.27
CA ASN A 9 23.89 23.66 25.12
C ASN A 9 23.17 22.32 25.18
N ALA A 10 22.28 21.98 24.23
CA ALA A 10 21.69 20.64 24.22
C ALA A 10 22.77 19.63 23.86
N THR A 11 23.16 18.79 24.83
CA THR A 11 24.09 17.69 24.65
C THR A 11 23.64 16.76 23.53
N PHE A 12 24.57 16.14 22.78
CA PHE A 12 24.24 15.16 21.73
C PHE A 12 23.20 14.13 22.20
N MET A 13 23.31 13.71 23.48
CA MET A 13 22.35 12.80 24.12
C MET A 13 20.94 13.39 24.26
N ASP A 14 20.80 14.67 24.48
CA ASP A 14 19.48 15.34 24.58
C ASP A 14 18.83 15.47 23.21
N ARG A 15 19.61 15.76 22.17
CA ARG A 15 19.17 15.74 20.78
C ARG A 15 18.78 14.32 20.34
N LEU A 16 19.54 13.31 20.73
CA LEU A 16 19.24 11.90 20.47
C LEU A 16 17.95 11.48 21.20
N LYS A 17 17.80 11.81 22.50
CA LYS A 17 16.56 11.54 23.24
C LYS A 17 15.35 12.26 22.65
N ALA A 18 15.50 13.51 22.23
CA ALA A 18 14.42 14.26 21.56
C ALA A 18 14.06 13.62 20.21
N ALA A 19 15.04 13.19 19.42
CA ALA A 19 14.84 12.46 18.16
C ALA A 19 14.17 11.10 18.41
N VAL A 20 14.64 10.33 19.41
CA VAL A 20 14.03 9.04 19.83
C VAL A 20 12.57 9.23 20.24
N ASN A 21 12.27 10.25 21.04
CA ASN A 21 10.92 10.52 21.49
C ASN A 21 10.01 11.04 20.36
N SER A 22 10.53 11.80 19.40
CA SER A 22 9.77 12.31 18.26
C SER A 22 9.54 11.23 17.19
N PHE A 23 10.51 10.36 16.95
CA PHE A 23 10.42 9.28 15.96
C PHE A 23 9.63 8.07 16.49
N GLY A 24 9.64 7.84 17.79
CA GLY A 24 9.00 6.72 18.47
C GLY A 24 9.89 5.48 18.49
N LEU A 25 10.06 4.92 19.70
CA LEU A 25 10.92 3.78 19.98
C LEU A 25 10.75 2.58 18.99
N PRO A 26 9.53 2.21 18.56
CA PRO A 26 9.39 1.05 17.67
C PRO A 26 9.89 1.26 16.26
N ARG A 27 9.74 2.47 15.72
CA ARG A 27 10.29 2.78 14.41
C ARG A 27 11.80 2.70 14.43
N LEU A 28 12.40 3.17 15.52
CA LEU A 28 13.85 3.07 15.72
C LEU A 28 14.32 1.62 15.80
N ILE A 29 13.59 0.76 16.51
CA ILE A 29 13.91 -0.67 16.59
C ILE A 29 13.82 -1.31 15.21
N ILE A 30 12.73 -1.05 14.47
CA ILE A 30 12.52 -1.59 13.11
C ILE A 30 13.56 -1.03 12.14
N ALA A 31 13.83 0.28 12.18
CA ALA A 31 14.85 0.91 11.36
C ALA A 31 16.26 0.42 11.69
N GLY A 32 16.57 0.26 12.98
CA GLY A 32 17.83 -0.31 13.45
C GLY A 32 18.01 -1.75 13.00
N PHE A 33 16.94 -2.56 13.06
CA PHE A 33 16.98 -3.94 12.58
C PHE A 33 17.18 -4.00 11.06
N LEU A 34 16.48 -3.15 10.30
CA LEU A 34 16.70 -3.05 8.86
C LEU A 34 18.12 -2.62 8.51
N LEU A 35 18.66 -1.65 9.25
CA LEU A 35 20.04 -1.20 9.07
C LEU A 35 21.05 -2.32 9.37
N LEU A 36 20.83 -3.11 10.43
CA LEU A 36 21.63 -4.29 10.72
C LEU A 36 21.60 -5.31 9.57
N LEU A 37 20.43 -5.55 8.96
CA LEU A 37 20.32 -6.45 7.81
C LEU A 37 21.10 -5.92 6.61
N PHE A 38 21.06 -4.61 6.33
CA PHE A 38 21.84 -3.99 5.26
C PHE A 38 23.34 -4.08 5.51
N ILE A 39 23.77 -3.92 6.76
CA ILE A 39 25.18 -4.10 7.14
C ILE A 39 25.60 -5.57 7.03
N ALA A 40 24.73 -6.50 7.42
CA ALA A 40 24.99 -7.93 7.36
C ALA A 40 25.03 -8.49 5.93
N ALA A 41 24.29 -7.91 4.99
CA ALA A 41 24.15 -8.41 3.63
C ALA A 41 25.51 -8.66 2.90
N PRO A 42 26.49 -7.74 2.89
CA PRO A 42 27.78 -7.99 2.26
C PRO A 42 28.57 -9.14 2.92
N PHE A 43 28.45 -9.34 4.24
CA PHE A 43 29.17 -10.40 4.96
C PHE A 43 28.65 -11.81 4.65
N VAL A 44 27.40 -11.90 4.17
CA VAL A 44 26.78 -13.17 3.74
C VAL A 44 26.79 -13.33 2.21
N GLY A 45 27.56 -12.51 1.49
CA GLY A 45 27.74 -12.59 0.04
C GLY A 45 26.56 -12.00 -0.77
N ALA A 46 25.64 -11.29 -0.15
CA ALA A 46 24.57 -10.60 -0.87
C ALA A 46 25.04 -9.23 -1.37
N ASP A 47 24.87 -8.97 -2.67
CA ASP A 47 25.25 -7.67 -3.25
C ASP A 47 24.36 -6.55 -2.70
N PHE A 48 24.98 -5.57 -2.05
CA PHE A 48 24.31 -4.44 -1.40
C PHE A 48 23.48 -3.60 -2.38
N ALA A 49 24.01 -3.34 -3.58
CA ALA A 49 23.33 -2.54 -4.59
C ALA A 49 22.07 -3.24 -5.12
N THR A 50 22.15 -4.55 -5.36
CA THR A 50 21.01 -5.37 -5.74
C THR A 50 19.91 -5.36 -4.64
N GLN A 51 20.30 -5.41 -3.37
CA GLN A 51 19.33 -5.37 -2.28
C GLN A 51 18.61 -4.01 -2.16
N ILE A 52 19.32 -2.92 -2.38
CA ILE A 52 18.70 -1.58 -2.47
C ILE A 52 17.73 -1.54 -3.65
N THR A 53 18.14 -2.01 -4.83
CA THR A 53 17.27 -2.09 -6.01
C THR A 53 15.97 -2.85 -5.70
N ASN A 54 16.08 -4.04 -5.10
CA ASN A 54 14.93 -4.87 -4.74
C ASN A 54 14.01 -4.17 -3.72
N THR A 55 14.60 -3.49 -2.74
CA THR A 55 13.83 -2.73 -1.74
C THR A 55 13.10 -1.54 -2.37
N LEU A 56 13.76 -0.78 -3.26
CA LEU A 56 13.16 0.35 -3.96
C LEU A 56 12.05 -0.08 -4.93
N ASN A 57 12.25 -1.19 -5.65
CA ASN A 57 11.22 -1.78 -6.49
C ASN A 57 9.98 -2.13 -5.68
N ARG A 58 10.13 -2.90 -4.60
CA ARG A 58 9.00 -3.27 -3.73
C ARG A 58 8.36 -2.07 -3.05
N PHE A 59 9.15 -1.06 -2.66
CA PHE A 59 8.63 0.21 -2.16
C PHE A 59 7.72 0.87 -3.19
N SER A 60 8.21 1.08 -4.42
CA SER A 60 7.47 1.78 -5.47
C SER A 60 6.16 1.08 -5.85
N TRP A 61 6.13 -0.27 -5.85
CA TRP A 61 4.94 -1.05 -6.16
C TRP A 61 3.87 -0.99 -5.07
N ASN A 62 4.28 -0.91 -3.80
CA ASN A 62 3.36 -1.00 -2.66
C ASN A 62 2.98 0.37 -2.08
N ALA A 63 3.74 1.43 -2.36
CA ALA A 63 3.55 2.73 -1.71
C ALA A 63 2.17 3.35 -1.96
N ILE A 64 1.56 3.11 -3.13
CA ILE A 64 0.23 3.63 -3.46
C ILE A 64 -0.87 2.90 -2.68
N LEU A 65 -0.73 1.58 -2.46
CA LEU A 65 -1.65 0.80 -1.61
C LEU A 65 -1.62 1.31 -0.16
N VAL A 66 -0.44 1.70 0.31
CA VAL A 66 -0.29 2.31 1.64
C VAL A 66 -0.85 3.74 1.66
N LEU A 67 -0.66 4.52 0.58
CA LEU A 67 -1.24 5.85 0.42
C LEU A 67 -2.77 5.81 0.46
N ALA A 68 -3.39 4.76 -0.06
CA ALA A 68 -4.83 4.54 -0.02
C ALA A 68 -5.42 4.52 1.41
N MET A 69 -4.60 4.26 2.44
CA MET A 69 -5.05 4.31 3.84
C MET A 69 -5.30 5.74 4.34
N VAL A 70 -4.61 6.74 3.77
CA VAL A 70 -4.59 8.12 4.27
C VAL A 70 -5.96 8.77 4.30
N PRO A 71 -6.79 8.74 3.23
CA PRO A 71 -8.09 9.41 3.23
C PRO A 71 -9.03 8.91 4.34
N MET A 72 -9.13 7.59 4.52
CA MET A 72 -10.02 6.99 5.53
C MET A 72 -9.59 7.32 6.96
N ILE A 73 -8.28 7.35 7.22
CA ILE A 73 -7.75 7.76 8.53
C ILE A 73 -8.12 9.23 8.81
N HIS A 74 -7.98 10.12 7.82
CA HIS A 74 -8.32 11.54 7.97
C HIS A 74 -9.80 11.80 8.19
N SER A 75 -10.69 10.96 7.68
CA SER A 75 -12.14 11.09 7.89
C SER A 75 -12.66 10.45 9.18
N GLY A 76 -11.80 9.81 9.96
CA GLY A 76 -12.19 9.08 11.16
C GLY A 76 -12.84 7.72 10.91
N CYS A 77 -12.82 7.22 9.67
CA CYS A 77 -13.24 5.84 9.36
C CYS A 77 -12.23 4.79 9.83
N GLY A 78 -11.03 5.23 10.26
CA GLY A 78 -9.97 4.33 10.71
C GLY A 78 -9.17 3.72 9.57
N LEU A 79 -8.60 2.52 9.83
CA LEU A 79 -7.78 1.80 8.86
C LEU A 79 -8.66 1.08 7.83
N ASN A 80 -8.31 1.16 6.55
CA ASN A 80 -9.09 0.57 5.47
C ASN A 80 -8.83 -0.94 5.32
N PHE A 81 -9.53 -1.77 6.09
CA PHE A 81 -9.54 -3.22 5.87
C PHE A 81 -10.43 -3.65 4.69
N GLY A 82 -11.25 -2.75 4.14
CA GLY A 82 -12.00 -2.92 2.90
C GLY A 82 -11.19 -2.60 1.63
N LEU A 83 -9.88 -2.39 1.72
CA LEU A 83 -8.98 -2.19 0.58
C LEU A 83 -9.15 -3.24 -0.54
N PRO A 84 -9.48 -4.52 -0.24
CA PRO A 84 -9.78 -5.51 -1.27
C PRO A 84 -10.80 -5.07 -2.32
N LEU A 85 -11.80 -4.23 -1.98
CA LEU A 85 -12.74 -3.67 -2.96
C LEU A 85 -12.05 -2.81 -4.02
N GLY A 86 -11.09 -1.98 -3.60
CA GLY A 86 -10.26 -1.21 -4.52
C GLY A 86 -9.40 -2.11 -5.39
N ILE A 87 -8.75 -3.10 -4.79
CA ILE A 87 -7.93 -4.08 -5.49
C ILE A 87 -8.76 -4.83 -6.54
N ILE A 88 -9.95 -5.31 -6.21
CA ILE A 88 -10.88 -5.96 -7.15
C ILE A 88 -11.23 -5.04 -8.31
N SER A 89 -11.49 -3.75 -8.02
CA SER A 89 -11.76 -2.76 -9.07
C SER A 89 -10.58 -2.60 -10.03
N GLY A 90 -9.35 -2.58 -9.51
CA GLY A 90 -8.13 -2.54 -10.32
C GLY A 90 -7.96 -3.80 -11.17
N LEU A 91 -8.17 -4.99 -10.56
CA LEU A 91 -8.11 -6.28 -11.27
C LEU A 91 -9.15 -6.37 -12.41
N LEU A 92 -10.36 -5.84 -12.20
CA LEU A 92 -11.36 -5.72 -13.28
C LEU A 92 -10.86 -4.80 -14.39
N GLY A 93 -10.26 -3.68 -14.06
CA GLY A 93 -9.66 -2.77 -15.05
C GLY A 93 -8.53 -3.44 -15.82
N ALA A 94 -7.65 -4.17 -15.13
CA ALA A 94 -6.56 -4.93 -15.72
C ALA A 94 -7.03 -5.97 -16.72
N THR A 95 -7.92 -6.86 -16.27
CA THR A 95 -8.42 -7.97 -17.09
C THR A 95 -9.25 -7.48 -18.29
N LEU A 96 -10.09 -6.45 -18.11
CA LEU A 96 -10.85 -5.85 -19.22
C LEU A 96 -9.94 -5.11 -20.20
N SER A 97 -8.89 -4.43 -19.75
CA SER A 97 -7.91 -3.80 -20.65
C SER A 97 -7.25 -4.83 -21.57
N ILE A 98 -6.86 -5.99 -21.00
CA ILE A 98 -6.31 -7.11 -21.77
C ILE A 98 -7.37 -7.68 -22.72
N GLU A 99 -8.60 -7.93 -22.24
CA GLU A 99 -9.69 -8.49 -23.07
C GLU A 99 -9.98 -7.62 -24.29
N PHE A 100 -9.94 -6.28 -24.14
CA PHE A 100 -10.12 -5.34 -25.26
C PHE A 100 -8.88 -5.24 -26.17
N GLY A 101 -7.77 -5.91 -25.84
CA GLY A 101 -6.59 -6.00 -26.69
C GLY A 101 -5.69 -4.77 -26.65
N PHE A 102 -5.75 -3.95 -25.61
CA PHE A 102 -4.81 -2.85 -25.42
C PHE A 102 -3.43 -3.41 -25.04
N THR A 103 -2.36 -2.73 -25.50
CA THR A 103 -0.97 -3.12 -25.27
C THR A 103 -0.12 -1.93 -24.83
N GLY A 104 1.04 -2.19 -24.19
CA GLY A 104 2.00 -1.18 -23.76
C GLY A 104 1.41 -0.16 -22.78
N ALA A 105 1.91 1.07 -22.83
CA ALA A 105 1.47 2.17 -21.96
C ALA A 105 -0.05 2.46 -22.08
N MET A 106 -0.62 2.26 -23.27
CA MET A 106 -2.05 2.43 -23.47
C MET A 106 -2.88 1.43 -22.67
N SER A 107 -2.42 0.17 -22.58
CA SER A 107 -3.07 -0.85 -21.73
C SER A 107 -3.10 -0.45 -20.26
N PHE A 108 -1.99 0.09 -19.74
CA PHE A 108 -1.92 0.57 -18.37
C PHE A 108 -2.87 1.74 -18.10
N VAL A 109 -2.89 2.74 -18.99
CA VAL A 109 -3.81 3.90 -18.88
C VAL A 109 -5.26 3.44 -18.96
N MET A 110 -5.59 2.57 -19.92
CA MET A 110 -6.95 2.05 -20.09
C MET A 110 -7.37 1.17 -18.92
N ALA A 111 -6.45 0.41 -18.32
CA ALA A 111 -6.73 -0.33 -17.08
C ALA A 111 -7.16 0.60 -15.94
N ILE A 112 -6.49 1.75 -15.77
CA ILE A 112 -6.87 2.78 -14.76
C ILE A 112 -8.24 3.39 -15.11
N VAL A 113 -8.45 3.76 -16.36
CA VAL A 113 -9.72 4.37 -16.82
C VAL A 113 -10.89 3.42 -16.61
N ILE A 114 -10.74 2.14 -16.98
CA ILE A 114 -11.77 1.11 -16.80
C ILE A 114 -11.98 0.77 -15.32
N ALA A 115 -10.91 0.72 -14.52
CA ALA A 115 -11.01 0.46 -13.07
C ALA A 115 -11.76 1.58 -12.31
N THR A 116 -11.68 2.82 -12.80
CA THR A 116 -12.23 4.00 -12.11
C THR A 116 -13.73 3.89 -11.84
N PRO A 117 -14.62 3.61 -12.80
CA PRO A 117 -16.06 3.49 -12.52
C PRO A 117 -16.37 2.36 -11.53
N PHE A 118 -15.67 1.22 -11.60
CA PHE A 118 -15.85 0.14 -10.62
C PHE A 118 -15.41 0.59 -9.22
N ALA A 119 -14.28 1.27 -9.11
CA ALA A 119 -13.80 1.79 -7.83
C ALA A 119 -14.73 2.84 -7.23
N LEU A 120 -15.33 3.70 -8.05
CA LEU A 120 -16.30 4.70 -7.61
C LEU A 120 -17.60 4.05 -7.11
N ILE A 121 -18.14 3.09 -7.86
CA ILE A 121 -19.39 2.38 -7.50
C ILE A 121 -19.19 1.54 -6.23
N LEU A 122 -18.16 0.69 -6.20
CA LEU A 122 -17.88 -0.16 -5.04
C LEU A 122 -17.48 0.67 -3.83
N GLY A 123 -16.69 1.73 -4.03
CA GLY A 123 -16.31 2.67 -2.96
C GLY A 123 -17.51 3.44 -2.41
N ALA A 124 -18.47 3.85 -3.26
CA ALA A 124 -19.69 4.52 -2.83
C ALA A 124 -20.59 3.58 -2.02
N GLY A 125 -20.78 2.34 -2.49
CA GLY A 125 -21.54 1.32 -1.75
C GLY A 125 -20.91 0.99 -0.41
N TYR A 126 -19.60 0.84 -0.37
CA TYR A 126 -18.84 0.59 0.85
C TYR A 126 -18.92 1.79 1.82
N GLY A 127 -18.74 3.01 1.33
CA GLY A 127 -18.85 4.22 2.15
C GLY A 127 -20.26 4.46 2.69
N TRP A 128 -21.29 4.14 1.90
CA TRP A 128 -22.67 4.16 2.36
C TRP A 128 -22.90 3.16 3.51
N LEU A 129 -22.37 1.94 3.37
CA LEU A 129 -22.46 0.92 4.42
C LEU A 129 -21.75 1.36 5.71
N LEU A 130 -20.54 1.91 5.63
CA LEU A 130 -19.81 2.42 6.78
C LEU A 130 -20.52 3.57 7.50
N ASN A 131 -21.25 4.40 6.77
CA ASN A 131 -22.06 5.47 7.36
C ASN A 131 -23.28 4.96 8.14
N LYS A 132 -23.80 3.79 7.78
CA LYS A 132 -24.89 3.13 8.51
C LYS A 132 -24.44 2.52 9.84
N ILE A 133 -23.17 2.11 9.92
CA ILE A 133 -22.62 1.37 11.07
C ILE A 133 -21.52 2.22 11.69
N LYS A 134 -21.87 2.93 12.76
CA LYS A 134 -20.93 3.80 13.47
C LYS A 134 -20.34 3.07 14.69
N GLY A 135 -19.03 3.15 14.86
CA GLY A 135 -18.31 2.53 15.98
C GLY A 135 -17.76 1.13 15.73
N GLY A 136 -18.12 0.48 14.62
CA GLY A 136 -17.65 -0.85 14.21
C GLY A 136 -17.00 -0.86 12.82
N GLU A 137 -16.52 0.29 12.34
CA GLU A 137 -16.09 0.49 10.96
C GLU A 137 -15.00 -0.50 10.52
N MET A 138 -13.99 -0.73 11.37
CA MET A 138 -12.88 -1.64 11.02
C MET A 138 -13.33 -3.10 10.93
N MET A 139 -14.24 -3.53 11.80
CA MET A 139 -14.78 -4.88 11.77
C MET A 139 -15.62 -5.11 10.50
N ILE A 140 -16.51 -4.18 10.19
CA ILE A 140 -17.34 -4.23 8.97
C ILE A 140 -16.46 -4.16 7.72
N ALA A 141 -15.45 -3.30 7.71
CA ALA A 141 -14.48 -3.21 6.62
C ALA A 141 -13.83 -4.57 6.33
N THR A 142 -13.45 -5.29 7.38
CA THR A 142 -12.85 -6.62 7.26
C THR A 142 -13.85 -7.63 6.65
N TYR A 143 -15.08 -7.67 7.15
CA TYR A 143 -16.11 -8.57 6.61
C TYR A 143 -16.45 -8.25 5.15
N VAL A 144 -16.63 -6.97 4.83
CA VAL A 144 -16.89 -6.53 3.45
C VAL A 144 -15.73 -6.90 2.54
N GLY A 145 -14.48 -6.68 3.00
CA GLY A 145 -13.29 -7.06 2.26
C GLY A 145 -13.25 -8.56 1.95
N PHE A 146 -13.37 -9.42 2.95
CA PHE A 146 -13.34 -10.88 2.72
C PHE A 146 -14.53 -11.38 1.90
N SER A 147 -15.74 -10.89 2.17
CA SER A 147 -16.94 -11.28 1.42
C SER A 147 -16.85 -10.88 -0.06
N SER A 148 -16.34 -9.68 -0.35
CA SER A 148 -16.18 -9.21 -1.73
C SER A 148 -15.14 -10.04 -2.49
N VAL A 149 -14.05 -10.47 -1.84
CA VAL A 149 -13.07 -11.35 -2.45
C VAL A 149 -13.67 -12.71 -2.76
N SER A 150 -14.39 -13.33 -1.80
CA SER A 150 -15.05 -14.61 -2.00
C SER A 150 -16.07 -14.56 -3.14
N PHE A 151 -16.88 -13.50 -3.19
CA PHE A 151 -17.81 -13.26 -4.29
C PHE A 151 -17.08 -13.12 -5.62
N MET A 152 -16.01 -12.33 -5.67
CA MET A 152 -15.28 -12.10 -6.91
C MET A 152 -14.52 -13.33 -7.39
N CYS A 153 -14.03 -14.19 -6.49
CA CYS A 153 -13.46 -15.48 -6.87
C CYS A 153 -14.46 -16.37 -7.65
N MET A 154 -15.75 -16.34 -7.28
CA MET A 154 -16.80 -17.01 -8.05
C MET A 154 -17.04 -16.29 -9.39
N MET A 155 -17.06 -14.98 -9.40
CA MET A 155 -17.28 -14.19 -10.63
C MET A 155 -16.18 -14.40 -11.66
N TRP A 156 -14.91 -14.54 -11.27
CA TRP A 156 -13.80 -14.83 -12.19
C TRP A 156 -13.99 -16.13 -13.00
N LEU A 157 -14.76 -17.08 -12.48
CA LEU A 157 -15.12 -18.32 -13.18
C LEU A 157 -16.28 -18.15 -14.16
N LEU A 158 -17.17 -17.16 -13.90
CA LEU A 158 -18.42 -16.96 -14.64
C LEU A 158 -18.32 -15.86 -15.72
N LEU A 159 -17.41 -14.92 -15.55
CA LEU A 159 -17.25 -13.80 -16.47
C LEU A 159 -16.80 -14.29 -17.87
N PRO A 160 -17.39 -13.76 -18.96
CA PRO A 160 -17.21 -14.27 -20.31
C PRO A 160 -15.93 -13.74 -20.99
N TYR A 161 -14.78 -13.97 -20.36
CA TYR A 161 -13.48 -13.68 -20.97
C TYR A 161 -13.16 -14.69 -22.07
N LYS A 162 -12.51 -14.22 -23.15
CA LYS A 162 -12.22 -15.02 -24.35
C LYS A 162 -10.75 -15.09 -24.70
N LYS A 163 -9.91 -14.17 -24.19
CA LYS A 163 -8.48 -14.10 -24.51
C LYS A 163 -7.76 -15.37 -24.02
N PRO A 164 -7.05 -16.11 -24.91
CA PRO A 164 -6.36 -17.35 -24.56
C PRO A 164 -5.31 -17.19 -23.47
N GLU A 165 -4.72 -15.97 -23.34
CA GLU A 165 -3.70 -15.64 -22.34
C GLU A 165 -4.29 -15.62 -20.93
N MET A 166 -5.59 -15.36 -20.79
CA MET A 166 -6.27 -15.23 -19.51
C MET A 166 -7.09 -16.46 -19.12
N VAL A 167 -7.66 -17.17 -20.10
CA VAL A 167 -8.61 -18.28 -19.89
C VAL A 167 -7.86 -19.63 -19.71
N TRP A 168 -8.45 -20.56 -18.96
CA TRP A 168 -7.92 -21.92 -18.84
C TRP A 168 -7.97 -22.66 -20.18
N GLY A 169 -6.82 -23.18 -20.63
CA GLY A 169 -6.67 -23.81 -21.93
C GLY A 169 -7.51 -25.09 -22.14
N PHE A 170 -7.82 -25.84 -21.07
CA PHE A 170 -8.55 -27.09 -21.15
C PHE A 170 -10.08 -26.95 -21.17
N SER A 171 -10.63 -25.96 -20.45
CA SER A 171 -12.09 -25.81 -20.32
C SER A 171 -12.65 -24.65 -21.13
N GLY A 172 -11.81 -23.72 -21.59
CA GLY A 172 -12.23 -22.51 -22.30
C GLY A 172 -13.10 -21.55 -21.48
N SER A 173 -13.26 -21.83 -20.18
CA SER A 173 -14.05 -21.01 -19.24
C SER A 173 -13.29 -20.80 -17.92
N GLY A 174 -13.47 -19.61 -17.33
CA GLY A 174 -12.80 -19.19 -16.12
C GLY A 174 -11.39 -18.64 -16.35
N LEU A 175 -10.98 -17.71 -15.50
CA LEU A 175 -9.66 -17.08 -15.58
C LEU A 175 -8.59 -17.90 -14.86
N ARG A 176 -7.38 -17.87 -15.40
CA ARG A 176 -6.19 -18.46 -14.78
C ARG A 176 -5.90 -17.78 -13.43
N THR A 177 -5.31 -18.53 -12.51
CA THR A 177 -4.91 -17.98 -11.20
C THR A 177 -3.87 -16.88 -11.30
N THR A 178 -3.00 -16.98 -12.29
CA THR A 178 -1.94 -16.03 -12.59
C THR A 178 -1.94 -15.75 -14.09
N ILE A 179 -2.03 -14.47 -14.47
CA ILE A 179 -2.04 -14.00 -15.85
C ILE A 179 -0.74 -13.22 -16.06
N SER A 180 0.03 -13.56 -17.10
CA SER A 180 1.23 -12.81 -17.47
C SER A 180 0.85 -11.46 -18.08
N LEU A 181 1.61 -10.43 -17.71
CA LEU A 181 1.49 -9.09 -18.31
C LEU A 181 2.45 -8.87 -19.48
N GLU A 182 3.28 -9.86 -19.81
CA GLU A 182 4.19 -9.81 -20.95
C GLU A 182 3.41 -9.55 -22.25
N GLY A 183 3.85 -8.55 -23.00
CA GLY A 183 3.14 -8.10 -24.21
C GLY A 183 1.98 -7.13 -23.97
N PHE A 184 1.52 -6.92 -22.72
CA PHE A 184 0.46 -5.98 -22.38
C PHE A 184 1.02 -4.72 -21.71
N TYR A 185 1.14 -4.68 -20.37
CA TYR A 185 1.68 -3.52 -19.66
C TYR A 185 2.72 -3.89 -18.59
N ASP A 186 3.49 -4.96 -18.86
CA ASP A 186 4.61 -5.32 -17.99
C ASP A 186 5.65 -4.19 -17.95
N ARG A 187 6.09 -3.84 -16.76
CA ARG A 187 7.17 -2.88 -16.46
C ARG A 187 7.06 -1.50 -17.11
N VAL A 188 5.87 -1.11 -17.60
CA VAL A 188 5.65 0.13 -18.35
C VAL A 188 6.19 1.37 -17.61
N LEU A 189 5.95 1.48 -16.30
CA LEU A 189 6.45 2.61 -15.52
C LEU A 189 7.97 2.52 -15.28
N ALA A 190 8.51 1.31 -15.13
CA ALA A 190 9.95 1.13 -14.95
C ALA A 190 10.71 1.44 -16.23
N ASP A 191 10.19 1.03 -17.39
CA ASP A 191 10.85 1.20 -18.68
C ASP A 191 10.85 2.65 -19.19
N ILE A 192 9.86 3.47 -18.80
CA ILE A 192 9.77 4.87 -19.22
C ILE A 192 10.96 5.69 -18.70
N LEU A 193 11.39 5.48 -17.46
CA LEU A 193 12.43 6.28 -16.80
C LEU A 193 13.17 5.42 -15.76
N SER A 194 14.00 4.44 -16.18
CA SER A 194 14.88 3.75 -15.25
C SER A 194 16.29 4.35 -15.28
N ILE A 195 16.85 4.61 -14.11
CA ILE A 195 18.26 4.97 -13.99
C ILE A 195 19.02 3.68 -13.71
N ASP A 196 19.71 3.20 -14.75
CA ASP A 196 20.51 1.99 -14.67
C ASP A 196 21.99 2.36 -14.50
N LEU A 197 22.53 2.12 -13.29
CA LEU A 197 23.91 2.36 -12.95
C LEU A 197 24.81 1.13 -13.24
N ASN A 198 24.26 0.05 -13.80
CA ASN A 198 25.07 -1.10 -14.24
C ASN A 198 26.17 -0.70 -15.23
N ARG A 199 25.93 0.37 -16.00
CA ARG A 199 26.92 0.96 -16.91
C ARG A 199 28.19 1.46 -16.20
N PHE A 200 28.11 1.74 -14.91
CA PHE A 200 29.23 2.17 -14.08
C PHE A 200 29.76 1.05 -13.18
N GLY A 201 29.37 -0.21 -13.42
CA GLY A 201 29.80 -1.37 -12.63
C GLY A 201 29.11 -1.51 -11.27
N ILE A 202 28.03 -0.77 -11.04
CA ILE A 202 27.23 -0.84 -9.81
C ILE A 202 25.88 -1.47 -10.18
N ASN A 203 25.55 -2.63 -9.61
CA ASN A 203 24.28 -3.35 -9.86
C ASN A 203 23.07 -2.63 -9.24
N LEU A 204 22.93 -1.33 -9.52
CA LEU A 204 21.86 -0.50 -8.97
C LEU A 204 20.93 -0.02 -10.09
N VAL A 205 19.69 -0.44 -10.02
CA VAL A 205 18.61 0.04 -10.91
C VAL A 205 17.56 0.74 -10.07
N ILE A 206 17.34 2.02 -10.37
CA ILE A 206 16.33 2.83 -9.67
C ILE A 206 15.06 2.88 -10.54
N PRO A 207 13.91 2.40 -10.05
CA PRO A 207 12.63 2.42 -10.80
C PRO A 207 12.02 3.83 -10.78
N THR A 208 12.70 4.78 -11.42
CA THR A 208 12.41 6.22 -11.32
C THR A 208 10.99 6.53 -11.80
N GLY A 209 10.52 5.87 -12.87
CA GLY A 209 9.17 6.11 -13.38
C GLY A 209 8.07 5.71 -12.36
N SER A 210 8.21 4.56 -11.72
CA SER A 210 7.27 4.14 -10.65
C SER A 210 7.34 5.06 -9.43
N LEU A 211 8.54 5.54 -9.07
CA LEU A 211 8.74 6.49 -7.97
C LEU A 211 8.12 7.86 -8.28
N ILE A 212 8.29 8.36 -9.51
CA ILE A 212 7.67 9.63 -9.96
C ILE A 212 6.14 9.49 -9.96
N PHE A 213 5.61 8.37 -10.45
CA PHE A 213 4.17 8.14 -10.44
C PHE A 213 3.60 8.13 -9.00
N PHE A 214 4.30 7.46 -8.07
CA PHE A 214 3.95 7.54 -6.64
C PHE A 214 4.06 8.97 -6.11
N ALA A 215 5.12 9.72 -6.44
CA ALA A 215 5.32 11.10 -5.98
C ALA A 215 4.21 12.04 -6.49
N ILE A 216 3.75 11.86 -7.73
CA ILE A 216 2.61 12.61 -8.28
C ILE A 216 1.34 12.33 -7.49
N LEU A 217 1.01 11.05 -7.24
CA LEU A 217 -0.18 10.69 -6.46
C LEU A 217 -0.08 11.15 -4.99
N ALA A 218 1.10 11.07 -4.39
CA ALA A 218 1.35 11.57 -3.04
C ALA A 218 1.19 13.09 -2.96
N PHE A 219 1.69 13.82 -3.97
CA PHE A 219 1.50 15.26 -4.08
C PHE A 219 0.03 15.63 -4.29
N LEU A 220 -0.69 14.94 -5.17
CA LEU A 220 -2.12 15.14 -5.39
C LEU A 220 -2.92 14.89 -4.10
N MET A 221 -2.57 13.85 -3.35
CA MET A 221 -3.19 13.56 -2.05
C MET A 221 -2.86 14.66 -1.03
N TRP A 222 -1.62 15.11 -0.97
CA TRP A 222 -1.22 16.22 -0.11
C TRP A 222 -1.98 17.50 -0.47
N ALA A 223 -2.05 17.84 -1.75
CA ALA A 223 -2.80 19.01 -2.24
C ALA A 223 -4.30 18.89 -1.90
N PHE A 224 -4.90 17.69 -2.13
CA PHE A 224 -6.30 17.41 -1.78
C PHE A 224 -6.58 17.64 -0.30
N LEU A 225 -5.71 17.18 0.60
CA LEU A 225 -5.87 17.37 2.05
C LEU A 225 -5.85 18.84 2.47
N HIS A 226 -5.22 19.73 1.67
CA HIS A 226 -5.20 21.19 1.88
C HIS A 226 -6.36 21.93 1.22
N THR A 227 -7.23 21.25 0.45
CA THR A 227 -8.47 21.84 -0.06
C THR A 227 -9.53 21.99 1.03
N LYS A 228 -10.58 22.77 0.74
CA LYS A 228 -11.75 22.89 1.64
C LYS A 228 -12.34 21.54 2.02
N THR A 229 -12.44 20.62 1.05
CA THR A 229 -12.96 19.26 1.27
C THR A 229 -12.02 18.43 2.15
N GLY A 230 -10.72 18.44 1.88
CA GLY A 230 -9.73 17.71 2.68
C GLY A 230 -9.63 18.24 4.12
N THR A 231 -9.67 19.56 4.30
CA THR A 231 -9.70 20.19 5.63
C THR A 231 -10.97 19.81 6.40
N ALA A 232 -12.14 19.85 5.73
CA ALA A 232 -13.42 19.41 6.32
C ALA A 232 -13.39 17.91 6.70
N MET A 233 -12.79 17.06 5.86
CA MET A 233 -12.59 15.64 6.14
C MET A 233 -11.72 15.44 7.39
N THR A 234 -10.61 16.16 7.51
CA THR A 234 -9.73 16.13 8.69
C THR A 234 -10.43 16.62 9.95
N ALA A 235 -11.28 17.65 9.86
CA ALA A 235 -12.10 18.13 10.96
C ALA A 235 -13.09 17.06 11.44
N VAL A 236 -13.73 16.34 10.52
CA VAL A 236 -14.64 15.22 10.84
C VAL A 236 -13.90 14.10 11.58
N GLY A 237 -12.68 13.74 11.14
CA GLY A 237 -11.91 12.69 11.81
C GLY A 237 -11.34 13.09 13.16
N SER A 238 -11.07 14.38 13.37
CA SER A 238 -10.53 14.90 14.63
C SER A 238 -11.61 15.09 15.70
N ASN A 239 -12.73 15.73 15.33
CA ASN A 239 -13.87 15.95 16.21
C ASN A 239 -15.19 16.04 15.42
N PRO A 240 -15.90 14.90 15.29
CA PRO A 240 -17.17 14.85 14.54
C PRO A 240 -18.24 15.82 15.07
N SER A 241 -18.32 15.99 16.39
CA SER A 241 -19.31 16.90 17.01
C SER A 241 -19.05 18.36 16.65
N PHE A 242 -17.78 18.79 16.70
CA PHE A 242 -17.39 20.12 16.27
C PHE A 242 -17.65 20.34 14.77
N ALA A 243 -17.24 19.39 13.92
CA ALA A 243 -17.48 19.46 12.49
C ALA A 243 -18.97 19.60 12.15
N LYS A 244 -19.84 18.84 12.84
CA LYS A 244 -21.30 18.94 12.68
C LYS A 244 -21.83 20.32 13.11
N ALA A 245 -21.36 20.85 14.23
CA ALA A 245 -21.75 22.19 14.69
C ALA A 245 -21.29 23.30 13.72
N ALA A 246 -20.16 23.10 13.02
CA ALA A 246 -19.66 23.98 11.96
C ALA A 246 -20.37 23.78 10.61
N GLY A 247 -21.44 22.97 10.53
CA GLY A 247 -22.22 22.73 9.31
C GLY A 247 -21.59 21.73 8.32
N VAL A 248 -20.55 20.99 8.72
CA VAL A 248 -19.92 20.00 7.85
C VAL A 248 -20.72 18.69 7.89
N SER A 249 -21.09 18.18 6.70
CA SER A 249 -21.76 16.89 6.57
C SER A 249 -20.75 15.75 6.80
N ILE A 250 -20.85 15.07 7.96
CA ILE A 250 -19.98 13.97 8.35
C ILE A 250 -20.07 12.83 7.33
N ASP A 251 -21.30 12.41 6.98
CA ASP A 251 -21.51 11.25 6.11
C ASP A 251 -20.96 11.48 4.69
N LYS A 252 -21.06 12.73 4.18
CA LYS A 252 -20.49 13.11 2.89
C LYS A 252 -18.96 13.07 2.91
N MET A 253 -18.32 13.58 3.95
CA MET A 253 -16.85 13.57 4.06
C MET A 253 -16.31 12.14 4.20
N ARG A 254 -16.98 11.31 4.97
CA ARG A 254 -16.66 9.87 5.11
C ARG A 254 -16.84 9.14 3.78
N LEU A 255 -17.93 9.37 3.05
CA LEU A 255 -18.18 8.78 1.75
C LEU A 255 -17.06 9.13 0.75
N ILE A 256 -16.70 10.42 0.65
CA ILE A 256 -15.62 10.89 -0.25
C ILE A 256 -14.30 10.21 0.12
N SER A 257 -13.98 10.09 1.39
CA SER A 257 -12.74 9.47 1.85
C SER A 257 -12.65 7.99 1.48
N VAL A 258 -13.76 7.26 1.61
CA VAL A 258 -13.84 5.84 1.27
C VAL A 258 -13.71 5.63 -0.24
N VAL A 259 -14.43 6.42 -1.03
CA VAL A 259 -14.35 6.37 -2.50
C VAL A 259 -12.93 6.66 -2.98
N LEU A 260 -12.28 7.70 -2.44
CA LEU A 260 -10.91 8.06 -2.79
C LEU A 260 -9.91 6.96 -2.38
N SER A 261 -10.09 6.37 -1.20
CA SER A 261 -9.29 5.24 -0.72
C SER A 261 -9.44 4.01 -1.63
N THR A 262 -10.68 3.69 -2.03
CA THR A 262 -10.97 2.57 -2.93
C THR A 262 -10.36 2.79 -4.32
N TRP A 263 -10.45 4.01 -4.85
CA TRP A 263 -9.84 4.36 -6.13
C TRP A 263 -8.30 4.28 -6.08
N LEU A 264 -7.67 4.80 -5.00
CA LEU A 264 -6.23 4.64 -4.81
C LEU A 264 -5.81 3.18 -4.66
N GLY A 265 -6.66 2.35 -4.06
CA GLY A 265 -6.45 0.90 -4.00
C GLY A 265 -6.45 0.26 -5.39
N ALA A 266 -7.37 0.69 -6.26
CA ALA A 266 -7.43 0.23 -7.65
C ALA A 266 -6.19 0.65 -8.47
N VAL A 267 -5.77 1.90 -8.36
CA VAL A 267 -4.53 2.36 -9.01
C VAL A 267 -3.31 1.66 -8.41
N GLY A 268 -3.29 1.45 -7.10
CA GLY A 268 -2.19 0.82 -6.39
C GLY A 268 -1.93 -0.61 -6.82
N ILE A 269 -2.98 -1.41 -7.03
CA ILE A 269 -2.80 -2.79 -7.53
C ILE A 269 -2.29 -2.81 -8.96
N LEU A 270 -2.75 -1.93 -9.84
CA LEU A 270 -2.27 -1.84 -11.21
C LEU A 270 -0.78 -1.49 -11.27
N VAL A 271 -0.32 -0.60 -10.40
CA VAL A 271 1.11 -0.27 -10.27
C VAL A 271 1.90 -1.43 -9.68
N TYR A 272 1.33 -2.18 -8.74
CA TYR A 272 1.96 -3.38 -8.20
C TYR A 272 2.14 -4.44 -9.30
N GLU A 273 1.09 -4.75 -10.04
CA GLU A 273 1.08 -5.79 -11.06
C GLU A 273 2.07 -5.51 -12.20
N GLN A 274 2.12 -4.27 -12.70
CA GLN A 274 3.06 -3.91 -13.76
C GLN A 274 4.51 -4.05 -13.30
N GLY A 275 4.82 -3.82 -12.03
CA GLY A 275 6.14 -4.02 -11.47
C GLY A 275 6.45 -5.48 -11.19
N PHE A 276 5.43 -6.28 -10.83
CA PHE A 276 5.55 -7.70 -10.54
C PHE A 276 5.53 -8.58 -11.80
N GLY A 277 4.93 -8.09 -12.91
CA GLY A 277 4.84 -8.77 -14.19
C GLY A 277 3.66 -9.75 -14.32
N PHE A 278 2.83 -9.91 -13.28
CA PHE A 278 1.72 -10.85 -13.25
C PHE A 278 0.50 -10.29 -12.52
N ILE A 279 -0.69 -10.64 -13.00
CA ILE A 279 -1.96 -10.43 -12.31
C ILE A 279 -2.30 -11.66 -11.47
N GLN A 280 -2.55 -11.48 -10.17
CA GLN A 280 -2.93 -12.55 -9.23
C GLN A 280 -4.37 -12.33 -8.74
N ILE A 281 -5.35 -12.69 -9.58
CA ILE A 281 -6.76 -12.34 -9.36
C ILE A 281 -7.40 -12.93 -8.10
N TYR A 282 -6.99 -14.11 -7.65
CA TYR A 282 -7.56 -14.78 -6.48
C TYR A 282 -6.86 -14.43 -5.17
N THR A 283 -5.57 -14.15 -5.21
CA THR A 283 -4.76 -14.02 -3.99
C THR A 283 -4.39 -12.59 -3.63
N ALA A 284 -4.19 -11.70 -4.61
CA ALA A 284 -3.79 -10.33 -4.38
C ALA A 284 -4.75 -9.55 -3.46
N PRO A 285 -6.10 -9.62 -3.63
CA PRO A 285 -7.00 -8.87 -2.77
C PRO A 285 -6.90 -9.24 -1.29
N LEU A 286 -6.62 -10.51 -0.97
CA LEU A 286 -6.45 -10.97 0.41
C LEU A 286 -5.09 -10.60 0.99
N LYS A 287 -4.03 -10.70 0.17
CA LYS A 287 -2.65 -10.57 0.65
C LYS A 287 -2.15 -9.13 0.77
N MET A 288 -2.82 -8.12 0.17
CA MET A 288 -2.30 -6.75 0.10
C MET A 288 -2.83 -5.81 1.18
N ALA A 289 -4.04 -6.05 1.72
CA ALA A 289 -4.68 -5.13 2.67
C ALA A 289 -3.94 -5.06 4.01
N PHE A 290 -3.64 -6.19 4.63
CA PHE A 290 -2.96 -6.23 5.93
C PHE A 290 -1.52 -5.68 5.88
N PRO A 291 -0.68 -6.01 4.89
CA PRO A 291 0.61 -5.38 4.69
C PRO A 291 0.54 -3.86 4.56
N ALA A 292 -0.44 -3.32 3.83
CA ALA A 292 -0.61 -1.88 3.69
C ALA A 292 -0.96 -1.21 5.03
N VAL A 293 -1.85 -1.84 5.82
CA VAL A 293 -2.19 -1.39 7.18
C VAL A 293 -0.97 -1.47 8.10
N ALA A 294 -0.21 -2.57 8.07
CA ALA A 294 1.00 -2.70 8.89
C ALA A 294 2.04 -1.64 8.53
N ALA A 295 2.28 -1.43 7.24
CA ALA A 295 3.24 -0.45 6.76
C ALA A 295 2.91 0.97 7.26
N ILE A 296 1.67 1.44 7.10
CA ILE A 296 1.32 2.80 7.55
C ILE A 296 1.41 2.96 9.07
N LEU A 297 1.10 1.91 9.84
CA LEU A 297 1.23 1.92 11.31
C LEU A 297 2.69 1.91 11.75
N ILE A 298 3.56 1.12 11.10
CA ILE A 298 5.01 1.12 11.32
C ILE A 298 5.58 2.50 10.99
N GLY A 299 5.09 3.14 9.94
CA GLY A 299 5.40 4.53 9.60
C GLY A 299 4.94 5.55 10.65
N GLY A 300 4.16 5.12 11.65
CA GLY A 300 3.70 5.89 12.80
C GLY A 300 2.40 6.63 12.60
N ALA A 301 1.63 6.25 11.63
CA ALA A 301 0.26 6.71 11.57
C ALA A 301 -0.53 6.23 12.78
N SER A 302 -1.62 6.91 13.05
CA SER A 302 -2.58 6.52 14.07
C SER A 302 -3.96 6.26 13.43
N VAL A 303 -4.92 5.69 14.15
CA VAL A 303 -6.29 5.46 13.64
C VAL A 303 -6.95 6.77 13.20
N ASN A 304 -6.49 7.89 13.77
CA ASN A 304 -7.08 9.22 13.55
C ASN A 304 -6.12 10.20 12.90
N LYS A 305 -4.87 9.82 12.66
CA LYS A 305 -3.86 10.74 12.09
C LYS A 305 -2.85 9.98 11.23
N ALA A 306 -2.74 10.38 9.98
CA ALA A 306 -1.76 9.88 9.04
C ALA A 306 -1.13 11.04 8.27
N SER A 307 0.05 10.82 7.72
CA SER A 307 0.73 11.77 6.84
C SER A 307 1.41 11.02 5.69
N ILE A 308 1.75 11.73 4.63
CA ILE A 308 2.52 11.16 3.51
C ILE A 308 3.89 10.67 3.98
N ALA A 309 4.50 11.36 4.95
CA ALA A 309 5.74 10.90 5.57
C ALA A 309 5.58 9.52 6.24
N ASN A 310 4.43 9.25 6.90
CA ASN A 310 4.14 7.94 7.45
C ASN A 310 4.02 6.87 6.37
N VAL A 311 3.46 7.20 5.19
CA VAL A 311 3.39 6.29 4.05
C VAL A 311 4.80 5.95 3.56
N ILE A 312 5.64 6.96 3.33
CA ILE A 312 7.00 6.76 2.81
C ILE A 312 7.85 5.94 3.78
N ILE A 313 7.95 6.39 5.03
CA ILE A 313 8.76 5.71 6.05
C ILE A 313 8.25 4.29 6.30
N GLY A 314 6.95 4.14 6.47
CA GLY A 314 6.34 2.86 6.79
C GLY A 314 6.47 1.83 5.67
N THR A 315 6.23 2.24 4.43
CA THR A 315 6.38 1.35 3.27
C THR A 315 7.84 0.94 3.09
N PHE A 316 8.78 1.88 3.22
CA PHE A 316 10.20 1.58 3.09
C PHE A 316 10.69 0.60 4.17
N LEU A 317 10.35 0.83 5.42
CA LEU A 317 10.72 -0.05 6.53
C LEU A 317 10.08 -1.45 6.37
N TYR A 318 8.79 -1.51 6.05
CA TYR A 318 8.08 -2.78 5.89
C TYR A 318 8.64 -3.59 4.72
N GLN A 319 8.71 -2.98 3.53
CA GLN A 319 9.18 -3.67 2.33
C GLN A 319 10.68 -3.99 2.40
N GLY A 320 11.48 -3.13 3.00
CA GLY A 320 12.89 -3.40 3.26
C GLY A 320 13.09 -4.65 4.10
N LEU A 321 12.36 -4.78 5.21
CA LEU A 321 12.43 -5.98 6.06
C LEU A 321 11.97 -7.25 5.33
N VAL A 322 10.82 -7.18 4.63
CA VAL A 322 10.28 -8.33 3.89
C VAL A 322 11.23 -8.78 2.76
N THR A 323 12.03 -7.86 2.22
CA THR A 323 13.02 -8.15 1.18
C THR A 323 14.33 -8.67 1.75
N MET A 324 14.87 -7.96 2.76
CA MET A 324 16.22 -8.22 3.28
C MET A 324 16.29 -9.46 4.17
N THR A 325 15.25 -9.70 4.99
CA THR A 325 15.30 -10.80 5.97
C THR A 325 15.47 -12.18 5.32
N PRO A 326 14.69 -12.56 4.27
CA PRO A 326 14.90 -13.83 3.61
C PRO A 326 16.29 -13.95 2.99
N THR A 327 16.76 -12.89 2.33
CA THR A 327 18.07 -12.89 1.68
C THR A 327 19.21 -13.17 2.66
N VAL A 328 19.24 -12.46 3.79
CA VAL A 328 20.30 -12.64 4.81
C VAL A 328 20.19 -14.01 5.48
N ILE A 329 18.99 -14.44 5.85
CA ILE A 329 18.81 -15.72 6.58
C ILE A 329 19.12 -16.92 5.67
N ASN A 330 18.66 -16.92 4.41
CA ASN A 330 18.96 -18.02 3.50
C ASN A 330 20.46 -18.19 3.26
N SER A 331 21.18 -17.09 3.13
CA SER A 331 22.64 -17.14 2.98
C SER A 331 23.35 -17.69 4.22
N LEU A 332 22.78 -17.50 5.42
CA LEU A 332 23.33 -18.04 6.66
C LEU A 332 23.03 -19.53 6.85
N ILE A 333 21.82 -19.98 6.45
CA ILE A 333 21.36 -21.36 6.72
C ILE A 333 21.67 -22.29 5.54
N HIS A 334 22.00 -21.73 4.36
CA HIS A 334 22.21 -22.48 3.10
C HIS A 334 21.00 -23.32 2.64
N LEU A 335 19.80 -22.91 3.07
CA LEU A 335 18.52 -23.51 2.68
C LEU A 335 17.60 -22.42 2.13
N ASP A 336 16.89 -22.72 1.04
CA ASP A 336 15.89 -21.76 0.53
C ASP A 336 14.56 -21.90 1.30
N ILE A 337 14.46 -21.14 2.38
CA ILE A 337 13.25 -20.99 3.20
C ILE A 337 12.65 -19.60 3.08
N SER A 338 12.98 -18.89 1.98
CA SER A 338 12.59 -17.48 1.72
C SER A 338 11.12 -17.21 1.97
N GLU A 339 10.23 -18.07 1.47
CA GLU A 339 8.79 -17.86 1.59
C GLU A 339 8.33 -18.01 3.04
N ILE A 340 8.87 -18.99 3.77
CA ILE A 340 8.52 -19.22 5.18
C ILE A 340 8.95 -17.99 6.01
N ILE A 341 10.17 -17.52 5.82
CA ILE A 341 10.69 -16.35 6.53
C ILE A 341 9.87 -15.11 6.21
N ARG A 342 9.56 -14.89 4.93
CA ARG A 342 8.74 -13.75 4.49
C ARG A 342 7.37 -13.76 5.15
N ILE A 343 6.71 -14.92 5.22
CA ILE A 343 5.41 -15.09 5.89
C ILE A 343 5.54 -14.79 7.39
N ILE A 344 6.55 -15.33 8.07
CA ILE A 344 6.76 -15.11 9.49
C ILE A 344 7.02 -13.62 9.79
N VAL A 345 7.93 -12.98 9.05
CA VAL A 345 8.28 -11.57 9.23
C VAL A 345 7.09 -10.67 8.92
N SER A 346 6.41 -10.90 7.80
CA SER A 346 5.24 -10.13 7.39
C SER A 346 4.12 -10.22 8.42
N ASN A 347 3.72 -11.43 8.81
CA ASN A 347 2.66 -11.64 9.80
C ASN A 347 3.07 -11.14 11.19
N GLY A 348 4.32 -11.34 11.59
CA GLY A 348 4.86 -10.82 12.84
C GLY A 348 4.80 -9.28 12.90
N MET A 349 5.15 -8.60 11.81
CA MET A 349 5.03 -7.14 11.71
C MET A 349 3.57 -6.67 11.74
N ILE A 350 2.66 -7.39 11.08
CA ILE A 350 1.22 -7.09 11.12
C ILE A 350 0.68 -7.19 12.54
N VAL A 351 0.96 -8.31 13.22
CA VAL A 351 0.53 -8.54 14.62
C VAL A 351 1.13 -7.46 15.53
N TYR A 352 2.42 -7.19 15.41
CA TYR A 352 3.09 -6.15 16.18
C TYR A 352 2.46 -4.76 15.97
N ALA A 353 2.21 -4.38 14.72
CA ALA A 353 1.63 -3.08 14.37
C ALA A 353 0.19 -2.91 14.92
N LEU A 354 -0.62 -3.97 14.87
CA LEU A 354 -1.99 -3.96 15.34
C LEU A 354 -2.11 -3.99 16.87
N THR A 355 -1.35 -4.87 17.54
CA THR A 355 -1.45 -5.07 19.01
C THR A 355 -0.97 -3.86 19.80
N ARG A 356 0.07 -3.19 19.34
CA ARG A 356 0.62 -2.01 20.01
C ARG A 356 -0.39 -0.89 20.16
N LYS A 357 -1.34 -0.77 19.24
CA LYS A 357 -2.32 0.29 19.24
C LYS A 357 -3.54 0.02 20.11
N MET A 358 -3.84 -1.25 20.37
CA MET A 358 -4.89 -1.62 21.32
C MET A 358 -4.45 -1.39 22.76
N GLY A 359 -3.13 -1.42 23.05
CA GLY A 359 -2.56 -1.19 24.38
C GLY A 359 -2.37 0.28 24.80
N GLY A 360 -2.59 1.24 23.91
CA GLY A 360 -2.38 2.68 24.16
C GLY A 360 -3.56 3.44 24.79
N LYS A 361 -4.58 2.75 25.28
CA LYS A 361 -5.63 3.33 26.14
C LYS A 361 -5.40 2.83 27.58
N LYS A 362 -4.49 3.47 28.29
CA LYS A 362 -4.51 3.60 29.75
C LYS A 362 -4.32 5.06 30.10
#